data_c4ef0b8081d2fb61773d44d5f7a36356
#
_entry.id   c4ef0b8081d2fb61773d44d5f7a36356
#
_cell.length_a   1.000
_cell.length_b   1.000
_cell.length_c   1.000
_cell.angle_alpha   90.00
_cell.angle_beta   90.00
_cell.angle_gamma   90.00
#
_symmetry.space_group_name_H-M   'P 1'
#
loop_
_entity.id
_entity.type
_entity.pdbx_description
1 polymer ?
#
loop_
_entity_poly.entity_id
_entity_poly.type
_entity_poly.pdbx_seq_one_letter_code
_entity_poly.pdbx_strand_id
1 'polypeptide(L)' 'SKRGADATDRSATLYAFAGSLLWQEYSIQATIDWVRRLDDRIGKYVDRQDRERRLQALVERAAQEVKVRD' A
#
# COMPACT_ATOMS: atom_id res chain seq x y z
N SER A 1 19.97 -9.24 9.17
CA SER A 1 19.17 -9.70 8.06
C SER A 1 17.69 -9.52 8.33
N LYS A 2 17.27 -9.85 9.50
CA LYS A 2 15.86 -9.73 9.83
C LYS A 2 15.38 -8.29 9.84
N ARG A 3 16.26 -7.42 10.24
CA ARG A 3 15.90 -6.02 10.30
C ARG A 3 15.71 -5.43 8.93
N GLY A 4 16.55 -5.83 7.99
CA GLY A 4 16.36 -5.41 6.63
C GLY A 4 15.06 -5.93 6.07
N ALA A 5 14.74 -7.18 6.42
CA ALA A 5 13.50 -7.78 6.00
C ALA A 5 12.30 -7.02 6.58
N ASP A 6 12.42 -6.59 7.84
CA ASP A 6 11.32 -5.87 8.47
C ASP A 6 10.97 -4.59 7.72
N ALA A 7 11.97 -3.83 7.31
CA ALA A 7 11.73 -2.59 6.58
C ALA A 7 11.06 -2.90 5.24
N THR A 8 11.54 -3.94 4.60
CA THR A 8 10.97 -4.38 3.33
C THR A 8 9.55 -4.88 3.54
N ASP A 9 9.35 -5.60 4.64
CA ASP A 9 8.05 -6.21 4.91
C ASP A 9 6.96 -5.18 5.13
N ARG A 10 7.29 -4.05 5.74
CA ARG A 10 6.27 -3.03 5.95
C ARG A 10 5.72 -2.51 4.63
N SER A 11 6.62 -2.22 3.71
CA SER A 11 6.19 -1.77 2.39
C SER A 11 5.44 -2.86 1.65
N ALA A 12 5.95 -4.08 1.72
CA ALA A 12 5.31 -5.21 1.06
C ALA A 12 3.94 -5.49 1.64
N THR A 13 3.79 -5.32 2.96
CA THR A 13 2.50 -5.53 3.60
C THR A 13 1.47 -4.52 3.10
N LEU A 14 1.86 -3.26 3.00
CA LEU A 14 0.95 -2.25 2.48
C LEU A 14 0.57 -2.54 1.04
N TYR A 15 1.54 -2.96 0.25
CA TYR A 15 1.31 -3.25 -1.16
C TYR A 15 0.36 -4.45 -1.32
N ALA A 16 0.60 -5.50 -0.56
CA ALA A 16 -0.25 -6.68 -0.62
C ALA A 16 -1.68 -6.37 -0.18
N PHE A 17 -1.81 -5.55 0.86
CA PHE A 17 -3.12 -5.14 1.33
C PHE A 17 -3.85 -4.37 0.23
N ALA A 18 -3.17 -3.42 -0.41
CA ALA A 18 -3.77 -2.66 -1.50
C ALA A 18 -4.21 -3.59 -2.63
N GLY A 19 -3.36 -4.53 -3.01
CA GLY A 19 -3.70 -5.47 -4.06
C GLY A 19 -4.92 -6.29 -3.72
N SER A 20 -5.01 -6.72 -2.47
CA SER A 20 -6.15 -7.51 -2.02
C SER A 20 -7.46 -6.73 -2.14
N LEU A 21 -7.44 -5.46 -1.72
CA LEU A 21 -8.64 -4.63 -1.81
C LEU A 21 -9.03 -4.37 -3.26
N LEU A 22 -8.05 -4.09 -4.09
CA LEU A 22 -8.32 -3.84 -5.50
C LEU A 22 -8.86 -5.09 -6.19
N TRP A 23 -8.34 -6.24 -5.80
CA TRP A 23 -8.84 -7.50 -6.33
C TRP A 23 -10.31 -7.70 -5.97
N GLN A 24 -10.71 -7.21 -4.80
CA GLN A 24 -12.10 -7.25 -4.36
C GLN A 24 -12.93 -6.10 -4.94
N GLU A 25 -12.34 -5.37 -5.88
CA GLU A 25 -13.04 -4.32 -6.63
C GLU A 25 -13.31 -3.05 -5.83
N TYR A 26 -12.51 -2.80 -4.81
CA TYR A 26 -12.55 -1.50 -4.15
C TYR A 26 -12.01 -0.46 -5.10
N SER A 27 -12.56 0.75 -5.02
CA SER A 27 -12.06 1.85 -5.83
C SER A 27 -10.65 2.23 -5.38
N ILE A 28 -9.93 2.95 -6.25
CA ILE A 28 -8.60 3.41 -5.90
C ILE A 28 -8.64 4.30 -4.67
N GLN A 29 -9.60 5.22 -4.62
CA GLN A 29 -9.70 6.12 -3.48
C GLN A 29 -9.99 5.37 -2.18
N ALA A 30 -10.92 4.43 -2.22
CA ALA A 30 -11.24 3.64 -1.04
C ALA A 30 -10.02 2.84 -0.59
N THR A 31 -9.29 2.29 -1.56
CA THR A 31 -8.10 1.53 -1.25
C THR A 31 -7.04 2.42 -0.58
N ILE A 32 -6.87 3.63 -1.09
CA ILE A 32 -5.92 4.57 -0.48
C ILE A 32 -6.31 4.84 0.97
N ASP A 33 -7.60 5.04 1.21
CA ASP A 33 -8.06 5.32 2.57
C ASP A 33 -7.76 4.15 3.52
N TRP A 34 -7.98 2.93 3.07
CA TRP A 34 -7.70 1.76 3.89
C TRP A 34 -6.21 1.55 4.10
N VAL A 35 -5.42 1.75 3.06
CA VAL A 35 -3.98 1.62 3.16
C VAL A 35 -3.42 2.67 4.11
N ARG A 36 -3.98 3.88 4.09
CA ARG A 36 -3.55 4.93 5.01
C ARG A 36 -3.79 4.51 6.46
N ARG A 37 -4.91 3.88 6.73
CA ARG A 37 -5.21 3.41 8.08
C ARG A 37 -4.23 2.33 8.52
N LEU A 38 -3.90 1.44 7.62
CA LEU A 38 -2.91 0.41 7.93
C LEU A 38 -1.55 1.03 8.15
N ASP A 39 -1.19 2.03 7.34
CA ASP A 39 0.09 2.71 7.50
C ASP A 39 0.17 3.42 8.85
N ASP A 40 -0.95 3.94 9.33
CA ASP A 40 -0.97 4.55 10.66
C ASP A 40 -0.51 3.57 11.73
N ARG A 41 -0.80 2.30 11.54
CA ARG A 41 -0.43 1.28 12.51
C ARG A 41 0.98 0.74 12.26
N ILE A 42 1.34 0.60 11.00
CA ILE A 42 2.63 0.04 10.63
C ILE A 42 3.75 1.08 10.71
N GLY A 43 3.44 2.31 10.34
CA GLY A 43 4.40 3.40 10.46
C GLY A 43 5.46 3.44 9.38
N LYS A 44 5.13 3.06 8.16
CA LYS A 44 6.10 3.11 7.08
C LYS A 44 6.26 4.51 6.51
N TYR A 45 5.15 5.18 6.23
CA TYR A 45 5.18 6.50 5.60
C TYR A 45 4.60 7.59 6.48
N VAL A 46 4.13 7.25 7.66
CA VAL A 46 3.31 8.14 8.47
C VAL A 46 3.99 9.47 8.79
N ASP A 47 5.31 9.49 8.90
CA ASP A 47 6.04 10.72 9.24
C ASP A 47 6.58 11.45 8.02
N ARG A 48 6.30 10.96 6.82
CA ARG A 48 6.84 11.58 5.63
C ARG A 48 5.95 12.70 5.15
N GLN A 49 6.58 13.78 4.70
CA GLN A 49 5.83 14.92 4.16
C GLN A 49 5.06 14.53 2.91
N ASP A 50 5.61 13.62 2.11
CA ASP A 50 4.97 13.19 0.88
C ASP A 50 4.16 11.92 1.05
N ARG A 51 3.69 11.68 2.26
CA ARG A 51 2.96 10.47 2.59
C ARG A 51 1.83 10.18 1.62
N GLU A 52 0.97 11.16 1.38
CA GLU A 52 -0.20 10.93 0.54
C GLU A 52 0.21 10.55 -0.87
N ARG A 53 1.22 11.20 -1.40
CA ARG A 53 1.70 10.88 -2.73
C ARG A 53 2.27 9.47 -2.77
N ARG A 54 2.98 9.07 -1.73
CA ARG A 54 3.54 7.73 -1.68
C ARG A 54 2.48 6.66 -1.59
N LEU A 55 1.45 6.91 -0.79
CA LEU A 55 0.35 5.96 -0.68
C LEU A 55 -0.40 5.85 -2.00
N GLN A 56 -0.65 6.98 -2.63
CA GLN A 56 -1.32 6.97 -3.92
C GLN A 56 -0.50 6.20 -4.96
N ALA A 57 0.79 6.45 -5.02
CA ALA A 57 1.65 5.77 -5.98
C ALA A 57 1.66 4.26 -5.74
N LEU A 58 1.70 3.87 -4.49
CA LEU A 58 1.70 2.46 -4.12
C LEU A 58 0.40 1.79 -4.58
N VAL A 59 -0.72 2.45 -4.31
CA VAL A 59 -2.02 1.89 -4.68
C VAL A 59 -2.17 1.84 -6.20
N GLU A 60 -1.70 2.86 -6.90
CA GLU A 60 -1.80 2.87 -8.34
C GLU A 60 -0.95 1.77 -8.97
N ARG A 61 0.22 1.50 -8.38
CA ARG A 61 1.03 0.39 -8.85
C ARG A 61 0.34 -0.94 -8.64
N ALA A 62 -0.28 -1.10 -7.47
CA ALA A 62 -1.01 -2.33 -7.19
C ALA A 62 -2.17 -2.50 -8.16
N ALA A 63 -2.83 -1.40 -8.50
CA ALA A 63 -3.94 -1.44 -9.44
C ALA A 63 -3.48 -1.88 -10.82
N GLN A 64 -2.32 -1.39 -11.23
CA GLN A 64 -1.76 -1.81 -12.50
C GLN A 64 -1.50 -3.30 -12.53
N GLU A 65 -0.95 -3.82 -11.46
CA GLU A 65 -0.64 -5.24 -11.39
C GLU A 65 -1.89 -6.10 -11.39
N VAL A 66 -2.89 -5.69 -10.65
CA VAL A 66 -4.15 -6.43 -10.61
C VAL A 66 -4.80 -6.44 -12.00
N LYS A 67 -4.74 -5.30 -12.68
CA LYS A 67 -5.31 -5.20 -14.00
C LYS A 67 -4.61 -6.11 -15.00
N VAL A 68 -3.28 -6.16 -14.91
CA VAL A 68 -2.51 -6.98 -15.83
C VAL A 68 -2.80 -8.46 -15.62
N ARG A 69 -3.04 -8.86 -14.39
CA ARG A 69 -3.32 -10.25 -14.08
C ARG A 69 -4.65 -10.72 -14.63
N ASP A 70 -5.55 -9.80 -14.76
CA ASP A 70 -6.85 -10.12 -15.35
C ASP A 70 -6.70 -10.38 -16.83
#